data_c67322c7bd7ebea44e94980736a375ee
#
_entry.id   c67322c7bd7ebea44e94980736a375ee
#
_cell.length_a   1.000
_cell.length_b   1.000
_cell.length_c   1.000
_cell.angle_alpha   90.00
_cell.angle_beta   90.00
_cell.angle_gamma   90.00
#
_symmetry.space_group_name_H-M   'P 1'
#
loop_
_entity.id
_entity.type
_entity.pdbx_description
1 polymer ?
#
loop_
_entity_poly.entity_id
_entity_poly.type
_entity_poly.pdbx_seq_one_letter_code
_entity_poly.pdbx_strand_id
1 'polypeptide(L)'
;MKKENRLLTIDGETLMSQPLTPLNFVVDTLLSQGLHILAGSPKVGKSWLALWLAVTVAKGEAVWGMGVKQGTTLYLCLEDSTLRIQNRLFEITEDAPANVHFSNNSDTLGKGLEEQLCAFLSEHP
;
A
#
# COMPACT_ATOMS: atom_id res chain seq x y z
N MET A 1 -5.53 -33.22 -12.61
CA MET A 1 -6.36 -33.43 -11.41
C MET A 1 -7.43 -32.35 -11.32
N LYS A 2 -8.64 -32.76 -11.16
CA LYS A 2 -9.77 -31.83 -11.13
C LYS A 2 -9.85 -31.15 -9.76
N LYS A 3 -9.77 -29.84 -9.73
CA LYS A 3 -9.86 -29.07 -8.49
C LYS A 3 -11.32 -29.06 -8.02
N GLU A 4 -11.55 -29.46 -6.79
CA GLU A 4 -12.88 -29.41 -6.20
C GLU A 4 -13.32 -27.96 -5.98
N ASN A 5 -14.55 -27.65 -6.42
CA ASN A 5 -15.11 -26.32 -6.27
C ASN A 5 -16.00 -26.26 -5.03
N ARG A 6 -15.37 -26.36 -3.84
CA ARG A 6 -16.07 -26.33 -2.56
C ARG A 6 -15.74 -25.04 -1.79
N LEU A 7 -16.70 -24.57 -1.04
CA LEU A 7 -16.43 -23.51 -0.09
C LEU A 7 -15.53 -23.99 1.03
N LEU A 8 -14.52 -23.20 1.36
CA LEU A 8 -13.72 -23.42 2.54
C LEU A 8 -14.49 -22.88 3.74
N THR A 9 -14.84 -23.74 4.67
CA THR A 9 -15.65 -23.36 5.81
C THR A 9 -14.98 -23.75 7.12
N ILE A 10 -15.37 -23.05 8.19
CA ILE A 10 -14.96 -23.36 9.54
C ILE A 10 -16.22 -23.31 10.42
N ASP A 11 -16.38 -24.28 11.29
CA ASP A 11 -17.52 -24.29 12.20
C ASP A 11 -17.32 -23.26 13.33
N GLY A 12 -18.42 -22.89 13.99
CA GLY A 12 -18.38 -21.86 15.03
C GLY A 12 -17.54 -22.22 16.23
N GLU A 13 -17.62 -23.47 16.68
CA GLU A 13 -16.83 -23.92 17.82
C GLU A 13 -15.34 -23.86 17.59
N THR A 14 -14.89 -24.29 16.40
CA THR A 14 -13.48 -24.22 16.00
C THR A 14 -13.03 -22.77 15.89
N LEU A 15 -13.86 -21.92 15.28
CA LEU A 15 -13.54 -20.51 15.12
C LEU A 15 -13.35 -19.81 16.46
N MET A 16 -14.23 -20.07 17.42
CA MET A 16 -14.13 -19.47 18.75
C MET A 16 -12.90 -19.92 19.54
N SER A 17 -12.40 -21.10 19.25
CA SER A 17 -11.22 -21.64 19.95
C SER A 17 -9.89 -21.30 19.28
N GLN A 18 -9.90 -20.70 18.08
CA GLN A 18 -8.68 -20.36 17.38
C GLN A 18 -7.99 -19.14 17.97
N PRO A 19 -6.67 -19.21 18.25
CA PRO A 19 -5.90 -18.05 18.66
C PRO A 19 -5.60 -17.17 17.45
N LEU A 20 -6.48 -16.22 17.15
CA LEU A 20 -6.29 -15.31 16.03
C LEU A 20 -5.48 -14.08 16.47
N THR A 21 -4.56 -13.64 15.61
CA THR A 21 -3.80 -12.42 15.86
C THR A 21 -4.65 -11.20 15.57
N PRO A 22 -4.52 -10.10 16.35
CA PRO A 22 -5.21 -8.84 16.03
C PRO A 22 -4.76 -8.30 14.69
N LEU A 23 -5.61 -7.45 14.10
CA LEU A 23 -5.25 -6.72 12.88
C LEU A 23 -4.05 -5.82 13.12
N ASN A 24 -3.09 -5.86 12.20
CA ASN A 24 -1.99 -4.92 12.18
C ASN A 24 -2.36 -3.72 11.31
N PHE A 25 -2.13 -2.52 11.82
CA PHE A 25 -2.41 -1.30 11.09
C PHE A 25 -1.13 -0.61 10.65
N VAL A 26 -1.08 -0.17 9.39
CA VAL A 26 -0.05 0.72 8.88
C VAL A 26 -0.33 2.13 9.38
N VAL A 27 -1.59 2.56 9.29
CA VAL A 27 -2.10 3.79 9.92
C VAL A 27 -3.20 3.36 10.87
N ASP A 28 -3.03 3.63 12.15
CA ASP A 28 -3.96 3.18 13.19
C ASP A 28 -5.42 3.50 12.85
N THR A 29 -6.28 2.50 12.96
CA THR A 29 -7.72 2.54 12.70
C THR A 29 -8.13 2.88 11.27
N LEU A 30 -7.24 3.41 10.44
CA LEU A 30 -7.56 3.83 9.08
C LEU A 30 -7.13 2.82 8.02
N LEU A 31 -5.90 2.32 8.09
CA LEU A 31 -5.32 1.49 7.04
C LEU A 31 -4.70 0.25 7.66
N SER A 32 -5.41 -0.87 7.58
CA SER A 32 -4.90 -2.15 8.05
C SER A 32 -3.97 -2.78 7.01
N GLN A 33 -3.26 -3.80 7.41
CA GLN A 33 -2.48 -4.64 6.50
C GLN A 33 -3.42 -5.33 5.52
N GLY A 34 -3.05 -5.43 4.25
CA GLY A 34 -3.84 -6.09 3.22
C GLY A 34 -4.12 -5.20 2.01
N LEU A 35 -5.04 -5.64 1.17
CA LEU A 35 -5.44 -4.93 -0.05
C LEU A 35 -6.59 -3.98 0.25
N HIS A 36 -6.46 -2.73 -0.19
CA HIS A 36 -7.48 -1.71 -0.04
C HIS A 36 -7.73 -0.99 -1.36
N ILE A 37 -8.95 -0.50 -1.54
CA ILE A 37 -9.33 0.26 -2.72
C ILE A 37 -9.77 1.66 -2.29
N LEU A 38 -9.17 2.68 -2.88
CA LEU A 38 -9.59 4.08 -2.73
C LEU A 38 -10.30 4.50 -4.02
N ALA A 39 -11.59 4.75 -3.91
CA ALA A 39 -12.44 5.04 -5.06
C ALA A 39 -13.12 6.40 -4.92
N GLY A 40 -13.43 7.00 -6.05
CA GLY A 40 -14.12 8.27 -6.11
C GLY A 40 -14.12 8.82 -7.54
N SER A 41 -14.85 9.90 -7.74
CA SER A 41 -14.90 10.57 -9.05
C SER A 41 -13.53 11.08 -9.48
N PRO A 42 -13.28 11.25 -10.80
CA PRO A 42 -12.04 11.87 -11.27
C PRO A 42 -11.85 13.26 -10.65
N LYS A 43 -10.59 13.64 -10.45
CA LYS A 43 -10.19 14.97 -9.95
C LYS A 43 -10.64 15.32 -8.53
N VAL A 44 -10.95 14.33 -7.69
CA VAL A 44 -11.27 14.58 -6.28
C VAL A 44 -10.05 14.53 -5.36
N GLY A 45 -8.85 14.35 -5.90
CA GLY A 45 -7.63 14.36 -5.11
C GLY A 45 -7.14 13.00 -4.63
N LYS A 46 -7.62 11.89 -5.20
CA LYS A 46 -7.20 10.54 -4.80
C LYS A 46 -5.69 10.34 -4.93
N SER A 47 -5.11 10.77 -6.04
CA SER A 47 -3.67 10.61 -6.27
C SER A 47 -2.84 11.43 -5.28
N TRP A 48 -3.30 12.63 -4.92
CA TRP A 48 -2.66 13.45 -3.91
C TRP A 48 -2.68 12.78 -2.55
N LEU A 49 -3.83 12.22 -2.18
CA LEU A 49 -3.96 11.51 -0.91
C LEU A 49 -3.06 10.29 -0.87
N ALA A 50 -3.03 9.50 -1.94
CA ALA A 50 -2.18 8.31 -2.02
C ALA A 50 -0.70 8.68 -1.92
N LEU A 51 -0.27 9.71 -2.65
CA LEU A 51 1.11 10.18 -2.61
C LEU A 51 1.48 10.70 -1.23
N TRP A 52 0.60 11.51 -0.63
CA TRP A 52 0.81 12.03 0.72
C TRP A 52 0.91 10.90 1.75
N LEU A 53 0.06 9.89 1.65
CA LEU A 53 0.14 8.71 2.53
C LEU A 53 1.45 7.97 2.37
N ALA A 54 1.91 7.76 1.14
CA ALA A 54 3.17 7.07 0.88
C ALA A 54 4.35 7.80 1.53
N VAL A 55 4.41 9.12 1.39
CA VAL A 55 5.46 9.94 2.00
C VAL A 55 5.35 9.94 3.52
N THR A 56 4.14 10.10 4.04
CA THR A 56 3.90 10.19 5.48
C THR A 56 4.24 8.89 6.21
N VAL A 57 3.87 7.74 5.63
CA VAL A 57 4.21 6.43 6.17
C VAL A 57 5.73 6.22 6.13
N ALA A 58 6.39 6.60 5.04
CA ALA A 58 7.84 6.48 4.91
C ALA A 58 8.56 7.33 5.96
N LYS A 59 8.04 8.50 6.29
CA LYS A 59 8.58 9.37 7.33
C LYS A 59 8.24 8.90 8.75
N GLY A 60 7.19 8.10 8.90
CA GLY A 60 6.69 7.70 10.22
C GLY A 60 5.91 8.79 10.93
N GLU A 61 5.41 9.78 10.20
CA GLU A 61 4.63 10.87 10.77
C GLU A 61 3.16 10.48 10.92
N ALA A 62 2.45 11.10 11.86
CA ALA A 62 1.04 10.81 12.09
C ALA A 62 0.17 11.25 10.91
N VAL A 63 -0.85 10.44 10.60
CA VAL A 63 -1.86 10.75 9.60
C VAL A 63 -3.12 11.22 10.33
N TRP A 64 -3.44 12.51 10.21
CA TRP A 64 -4.59 13.13 10.91
C TRP A 64 -4.64 12.78 12.41
N GLY A 65 -3.49 12.80 13.06
CA GLY A 65 -3.39 12.45 14.48
C GLY A 65 -3.35 10.96 14.78
N MET A 66 -3.48 10.09 13.78
CA MET A 66 -3.39 8.65 13.94
C MET A 66 -1.95 8.17 13.77
N GLY A 67 -1.50 7.29 14.66
CA GLY A 67 -0.15 6.74 14.61
C GLY A 67 0.11 5.94 13.33
N VAL A 68 1.38 5.93 12.91
CA VAL A 68 1.81 5.26 11.67
C VAL A 68 2.95 4.30 12.01
N LYS A 69 2.89 3.12 11.43
CA LYS A 69 4.02 2.19 11.45
C LYS A 69 4.96 2.58 10.31
N GLN A 70 6.08 3.20 10.65
CA GLN A 70 7.06 3.64 9.65
C GLN A 70 7.61 2.45 8.86
N GLY A 71 7.74 2.62 7.55
CA GLY A 71 8.29 1.59 6.68
C GLY A 71 8.58 2.12 5.30
N THR A 72 9.22 1.28 4.49
CA THR A 72 9.48 1.59 3.09
C THR A 72 8.17 1.56 2.31
N THR A 73 7.96 2.56 1.45
CA THR A 73 6.79 2.63 0.58
C THR A 73 7.21 2.63 -0.89
N LEU A 74 6.38 2.02 -1.72
CA LEU A 74 6.55 2.00 -3.17
C LEU A 74 5.29 2.57 -3.80
N TYR A 75 5.44 3.63 -4.58
CA TYR A 75 4.36 4.29 -5.29
C TYR A 75 4.50 4.00 -6.79
N LEU A 76 3.54 3.26 -7.33
CA LEU A 76 3.49 2.98 -8.76
C LEU A 76 2.65 4.05 -9.45
N CYS A 77 3.30 4.98 -10.14
CA CYS A 77 2.66 6.13 -10.80
C CYS A 77 2.60 5.89 -12.30
N LEU A 78 1.71 4.98 -12.70
CA LEU A 78 1.69 4.46 -14.07
C LEU A 78 1.12 5.45 -15.10
N GLU A 79 0.38 6.45 -14.65
CA GLU A 79 -0.25 7.45 -15.51
C GLU A 79 0.46 8.80 -15.52
N ASP A 80 1.40 9.01 -14.59
CA ASP A 80 2.06 10.30 -14.40
C ASP A 80 3.51 10.27 -14.85
N SER A 81 4.01 11.41 -15.33
CA SER A 81 5.42 11.58 -15.61
C SER A 81 6.21 11.82 -14.33
N THR A 82 7.52 11.55 -14.38
CA THR A 82 8.41 11.81 -13.26
C THR A 82 8.39 13.28 -12.84
N LEU A 83 8.34 14.20 -13.82
CA LEU A 83 8.27 15.63 -13.54
C LEU A 83 7.01 16.00 -12.77
N ARG A 84 5.88 15.42 -13.13
CA ARG A 84 4.62 15.69 -12.47
C ARG A 84 4.62 15.20 -11.02
N ILE A 85 5.18 14.03 -10.78
CA ILE A 85 5.33 13.48 -9.42
C ILE A 85 6.29 14.37 -8.61
N GLN A 86 7.40 14.80 -9.21
CA GLN A 86 8.34 15.68 -8.55
C GLN A 86 7.69 16.99 -8.12
N ASN A 87 6.90 17.61 -9.00
CA ASN A 87 6.18 18.84 -8.69
C ASN A 87 5.19 18.65 -7.53
N ARG A 88 4.47 17.54 -7.53
CA ARG A 88 3.56 17.22 -6.43
C ARG A 88 4.30 17.00 -5.12
N LEU A 89 5.45 16.35 -5.15
CA LEU A 89 6.27 16.14 -3.96
C LEU A 89 6.71 17.47 -3.35
N PHE A 90 7.13 18.43 -4.16
CA PHE A 90 7.51 19.75 -3.67
C PHE A 90 6.36 20.50 -2.98
N GLU A 91 5.13 20.22 -3.38
CA GLU A 91 3.95 20.80 -2.73
C GLU A 91 3.58 20.09 -1.43
N ILE A 92 3.92 18.81 -1.31
CA ILE A 92 3.57 17.98 -0.14
C ILE A 92 4.61 18.10 0.95
N THR A 93 5.89 18.10 0.60
CA THR A 93 6.98 18.07 1.57
C THR A 93 8.20 18.80 1.04
N GLU A 94 9.01 19.33 1.96
CA GLU A 94 10.29 19.95 1.61
C GLU A 94 11.41 18.91 1.48
N ASP A 95 11.24 17.76 2.15
CA ASP A 95 12.27 16.72 2.23
C ASP A 95 11.65 15.33 2.15
N ALA A 96 11.52 14.79 0.95
CA ALA A 96 11.08 13.40 0.78
C ALA A 96 12.16 12.44 1.30
N PRO A 97 11.79 11.42 2.10
CA PRO A 97 12.77 10.48 2.63
C PRO A 97 13.26 9.50 1.56
N ALA A 98 14.41 8.88 1.81
CA ALA A 98 14.99 7.91 0.88
C ALA A 98 14.21 6.58 0.83
N ASN A 99 13.36 6.30 1.80
CA ASN A 99 12.60 5.06 1.87
C ASN A 99 11.21 5.12 1.21
N VAL A 100 10.90 6.21 0.51
CA VAL A 100 9.76 6.23 -0.42
C VAL A 100 10.31 6.09 -1.83
N HIS A 101 9.79 5.12 -2.57
CA HIS A 101 10.26 4.79 -3.91
C HIS A 101 9.16 4.98 -4.92
N PHE A 102 9.54 5.35 -6.14
CA PHE A 102 8.61 5.64 -7.22
C PHE A 102 8.97 4.84 -8.46
N SER A 103 7.97 4.33 -9.15
CA SER A 103 8.15 3.74 -10.47
C SER A 103 6.96 4.11 -11.35
N ASN A 104 7.25 4.55 -12.57
CA ASN A 104 6.22 4.82 -13.59
C ASN A 104 6.26 3.77 -14.71
N ASN A 105 6.97 2.66 -14.50
CA ASN A 105 7.16 1.62 -15.48
C ASN A 105 7.15 0.26 -14.78
N SER A 106 6.03 -0.45 -14.89
CA SER A 106 5.90 -1.80 -14.33
C SER A 106 5.15 -2.70 -15.30
N ASP A 107 5.32 -4.00 -15.12
CA ASP A 107 4.53 -4.99 -15.83
C ASP A 107 3.13 -5.09 -15.23
N THR A 108 2.23 -5.79 -15.93
CA THR A 108 0.87 -6.00 -15.44
C THR A 108 0.77 -7.25 -14.59
N LEU A 109 -0.30 -7.34 -13.81
CA LEU A 109 -0.63 -8.55 -13.04
C LEU A 109 -0.69 -9.76 -13.96
N GLY A 110 -0.06 -10.86 -13.53
CA GLY A 110 0.03 -12.10 -14.31
C GLY A 110 1.04 -12.06 -15.44
N LYS A 111 1.76 -10.95 -15.63
CA LYS A 111 2.75 -10.78 -16.71
C LYS A 111 4.08 -10.19 -16.22
N GLY A 112 4.43 -10.39 -14.96
CA GLY A 112 5.71 -9.98 -14.41
C GLY A 112 5.65 -9.05 -13.22
N LEU A 113 4.51 -8.43 -12.92
CA LEU A 113 4.39 -7.50 -11.81
C LEU A 113 4.70 -8.18 -10.47
N GLU A 114 4.22 -9.39 -10.27
CA GLU A 114 4.45 -10.14 -9.03
C GLU A 114 5.95 -10.35 -8.78
N GLU A 115 6.70 -10.72 -9.82
CA GLU A 115 8.14 -10.93 -9.73
C GLU A 115 8.87 -9.61 -9.44
N GLN A 116 8.42 -8.52 -10.06
CA GLN A 116 8.99 -7.19 -9.80
C GLN A 116 8.77 -6.75 -8.36
N LEU A 117 7.57 -6.98 -7.81
CA LEU A 117 7.27 -6.66 -6.42
C LEU A 117 8.09 -7.53 -5.46
N CYS A 118 8.22 -8.84 -5.75
CA CYS A 118 9.03 -9.73 -4.94
C CYS A 118 10.50 -9.31 -4.93
N ALA A 119 11.04 -8.90 -6.08
CA ALA A 119 12.42 -8.41 -6.16
C ALA A 119 12.60 -7.14 -5.34
N PHE A 120 11.66 -6.21 -5.42
CA PHE A 120 11.70 -4.99 -4.62
C PHE A 120 11.67 -5.29 -3.12
N LEU A 121 10.78 -6.19 -2.70
CA LEU A 121 10.67 -6.58 -1.28
C LEU A 121 11.94 -7.25 -0.77
N SER A 122 12.63 -8.03 -1.61
CA SER A 122 13.92 -8.64 -1.24
C SER A 122 15.01 -7.60 -1.01
N GLU A 123 14.99 -6.53 -1.78
CA GLU A 123 15.96 -5.44 -1.66
C GLU A 123 15.62 -4.45 -0.53
N HIS A 124 14.34 -4.38 -0.14
CA HIS A 124 13.84 -3.44 0.85
C HIS A 124 12.96 -4.14 1.90
N PRO A 125 13.53 -5.06 2.69
CA PRO A 125 12.75 -5.81 3.69
C PRO A 125 12.15 -4.96 4.81
#